data_0d3ba4bfeb2a786d2c28d1ab4d842d3f
#
_entry.id   0d3ba4bfeb2a786d2c28d1ab4d842d3f
#
_cell.length_a   1.000
_cell.length_b   1.000
_cell.length_c   1.000
_cell.angle_alpha   90.00
_cell.angle_beta   90.00
_cell.angle_gamma   90.00
#
_symmetry.space_group_name_H-M   'P 1'
#
loop_
_entity.id
_entity.type
_entity.pdbx_description
1 polymer ?
#
loop_
_entity_poly.entity_id
_entity_poly.type
_entity_poly.pdbx_seq_one_letter_code
_entity_poly.pdbx_strand_id
1 'polypeptide(L)'
;MRGVERSLYRGKYFSPAVEAKRQCIADRESEGHYDVVSPSGLYFGAYQVSKPLARGATWMMLKEHKRLMGAKAASSTLARLRTTPMNRWPRYWQDAAFSTIMNWERTGSGAAHWAGGRWRC
;
A
#
# COMPACT_ATOMS: atom_id res chain seq x y z
N MET A 1 2.78 15.61 -10.19
CA MET A 1 1.85 14.47 -10.12
C MET A 1 0.44 14.99 -9.98
N ARG A 2 -0.37 14.76 -10.98
CA ARG A 2 -1.74 15.19 -10.97
C ARG A 2 -2.55 14.38 -9.96
N GLY A 3 -3.26 15.09 -9.07
CA GLY A 3 -4.21 14.45 -8.19
C GLY A 3 -3.67 13.49 -7.17
N VAL A 4 -2.34 13.32 -7.07
CA VAL A 4 -1.75 12.40 -6.11
C VAL A 4 -1.23 13.17 -4.91
N GLU A 5 -1.83 12.93 -3.76
CA GLU A 5 -1.42 13.59 -2.52
C GLU A 5 -0.24 12.87 -1.88
N ARG A 6 0.39 13.55 -0.92
CA ARG A 6 1.50 12.97 -0.17
C ARG A 6 1.04 11.77 0.65
N SER A 7 1.96 10.81 0.86
CA SER A 7 1.70 9.66 1.70
C SER A 7 1.33 10.09 3.12
N LEU A 8 0.30 9.46 3.67
CA LEU A 8 -0.03 9.63 5.08
C LEU A 8 0.85 8.77 5.98
N TYR A 9 1.50 7.74 5.41
CA TYR A 9 2.41 6.90 6.16
C TYR A 9 3.83 7.44 6.03
N ARG A 10 4.52 7.61 7.15
CA ARG A 10 5.89 8.13 7.23
C ARG A 10 6.75 7.27 8.14
N GLY A 11 6.43 5.99 8.27
CA GLY A 11 7.11 5.08 9.19
C GLY A 11 8.41 4.49 8.63
N LYS A 12 8.76 3.34 9.17
CA LYS A 12 10.03 2.65 8.93
C LYS A 12 10.36 2.43 7.45
N TYR A 13 9.34 2.15 6.64
CA TYR A 13 9.53 1.80 5.22
C TYR A 13 9.34 2.99 4.30
N PHE A 14 9.09 4.16 4.86
CA PHE A 14 9.01 5.39 4.07
C PHE A 14 10.42 5.88 3.71
N SER A 15 10.57 6.41 2.49
CA SER A 15 11.76 7.15 2.09
C SER A 15 11.38 8.09 0.95
N PRO A 16 12.16 9.16 0.70
CA PRO A 16 11.89 10.02 -0.45
C PRO A 16 11.86 9.27 -1.78
N ALA A 17 12.72 8.27 -1.95
CA ALA A 17 12.74 7.46 -3.18
C ALA A 17 11.45 6.63 -3.30
N VAL A 18 10.99 6.04 -2.20
CA VAL A 18 9.73 5.30 -2.18
C VAL A 18 8.56 6.23 -2.45
N GLU A 19 8.59 7.46 -1.92
CA GLU A 19 7.50 8.42 -2.14
C GLU A 19 7.39 8.82 -3.60
N ALA A 20 8.51 9.03 -4.29
CA ALA A 20 8.49 9.36 -5.71
C ALA A 20 7.86 8.23 -6.53
N LYS A 21 8.25 6.97 -6.23
CA LYS A 21 7.66 5.81 -6.89
C LYS A 21 6.18 5.65 -6.55
N ARG A 22 5.82 5.91 -5.29
CA ARG A 22 4.42 5.82 -4.85
C ARG A 22 3.53 6.75 -5.65
N GLN A 23 3.93 8.00 -5.81
CA GLN A 23 3.14 8.97 -6.56
C GLN A 23 3.01 8.56 -8.03
N CYS A 24 4.10 8.09 -8.62
CA CYS A 24 4.08 7.63 -10.01
C CYS A 24 3.14 6.42 -10.18
N ILE A 25 3.25 5.43 -9.29
CA ILE A 25 2.45 4.21 -9.37
C ILE A 25 0.98 4.51 -9.08
N ALA A 26 0.68 5.32 -8.06
CA ALA A 26 -0.70 5.69 -7.76
C ALA A 26 -1.34 6.42 -8.94
N ASP A 27 -0.62 7.34 -9.57
CA ASP A 27 -1.14 8.04 -10.76
C ASP A 27 -1.42 7.06 -11.90
N ARG A 28 -0.48 6.14 -12.15
CA ARG A 28 -0.62 5.14 -13.22
C ARG A 28 -1.77 4.16 -12.97
N GLU A 29 -1.90 3.66 -11.73
CA GLU A 29 -2.83 2.59 -11.42
C GLU A 29 -4.26 3.08 -11.19
N SER A 30 -4.42 4.25 -10.60
CA SER A 30 -5.73 4.72 -10.15
C SER A 30 -5.96 6.22 -10.32
N GLU A 31 -5.00 6.94 -10.87
CA GLU A 31 -5.00 8.41 -10.93
C GLU A 31 -5.15 9.04 -9.52
N GLY A 32 -4.65 8.34 -8.50
CA GLY A 32 -4.71 8.79 -7.12
C GLY A 32 -6.02 8.51 -6.39
N HIS A 33 -6.89 7.69 -6.96
CA HIS A 33 -8.16 7.32 -6.33
C HIS A 33 -8.01 6.07 -5.48
N TYR A 34 -8.30 6.18 -4.18
CA TYR A 34 -8.12 5.07 -3.23
C TYR A 34 -9.29 4.08 -3.21
N ASP A 35 -10.44 4.46 -3.72
CA ASP A 35 -11.68 3.68 -3.62
C ASP A 35 -11.99 2.82 -4.84
N VAL A 36 -11.09 2.71 -5.78
CA VAL A 36 -11.36 2.04 -7.05
C VAL A 36 -11.05 0.55 -7.01
N VAL A 37 -11.77 -0.19 -7.84
CA VAL A 37 -11.56 -1.61 -8.12
C VAL A 37 -11.34 -1.74 -9.62
N SER A 38 -10.40 -2.60 -10.04
CA SER A 38 -10.15 -2.81 -11.46
C SER A 38 -11.38 -3.42 -12.16
N PRO A 39 -11.50 -3.24 -13.49
CA PRO A 39 -12.60 -3.87 -14.24
C PRO A 39 -12.66 -5.38 -14.08
N SER A 40 -11.53 -6.04 -13.88
CA SER A 40 -11.47 -7.49 -13.65
C SER A 40 -11.99 -7.91 -12.28
N GLY A 41 -12.08 -6.97 -11.32
CA GLY A 41 -12.42 -7.28 -9.94
C GLY A 41 -11.29 -7.91 -9.14
N LEU A 42 -10.05 -7.92 -9.67
CA LEU A 42 -8.93 -8.61 -9.05
C LEU A 42 -7.95 -7.68 -8.34
N TYR A 43 -8.02 -6.36 -8.58
CA TYR A 43 -7.08 -5.39 -8.03
C TYR A 43 -7.82 -4.23 -7.38
N PHE A 44 -7.30 -3.76 -6.26
CA PHE A 44 -8.04 -2.88 -5.35
C PHE A 44 -7.21 -1.68 -4.91
N GLY A 45 -7.87 -0.53 -4.82
CA GLY A 45 -7.33 0.66 -4.19
C GLY A 45 -6.39 1.48 -5.07
N ALA A 46 -5.73 2.45 -4.44
CA ALA A 46 -4.88 3.40 -5.14
C ALA A 46 -3.73 2.73 -5.89
N TYR A 47 -3.24 1.60 -5.39
CA TYR A 47 -2.09 0.89 -5.94
C TYR A 47 -2.47 -0.38 -6.69
N GLN A 48 -3.74 -0.66 -6.82
CA GLN A 48 -4.27 -1.83 -7.53
C GLN A 48 -3.63 -3.12 -7.04
N VAL A 49 -3.86 -3.43 -5.78
CA VAL A 49 -3.26 -4.57 -5.07
C VAL A 49 -4.23 -5.74 -5.06
N SER A 50 -3.72 -6.95 -5.33
CA SER A 50 -4.52 -8.18 -5.26
C SER A 50 -4.87 -8.53 -3.82
N LYS A 51 -5.92 -9.33 -3.63
CA LYS A 51 -6.31 -9.78 -2.29
C LYS A 51 -5.19 -10.53 -1.56
N PRO A 52 -4.48 -11.49 -2.19
CA PRO A 52 -3.38 -12.17 -1.49
C PRO A 52 -2.27 -11.22 -1.07
N LEU A 53 -1.90 -10.26 -1.92
CA LEU A 53 -0.85 -9.31 -1.59
C LEU A 53 -1.30 -8.37 -0.46
N ALA A 54 -2.54 -7.90 -0.48
CA ALA A 54 -3.09 -7.07 0.58
C ALA A 54 -3.10 -7.81 1.91
N ARG A 55 -3.50 -9.08 1.91
CA ARG A 55 -3.48 -9.91 3.12
C ARG A 55 -2.06 -10.05 3.65
N GLY A 56 -1.11 -10.36 2.78
CA GLY A 56 0.29 -10.46 3.15
C GLY A 56 0.83 -9.17 3.75
N ALA A 57 0.44 -8.03 3.17
CA ALA A 57 0.86 -6.73 3.66
C ALA A 57 0.42 -6.48 5.11
N THR A 58 -0.78 -6.95 5.51
CA THR A 58 -1.23 -6.78 6.89
C THR A 58 -0.31 -7.47 7.88
N TRP A 59 0.21 -8.66 7.52
CA TRP A 59 1.18 -9.36 8.36
C TRP A 59 2.52 -8.64 8.36
N MET A 60 2.95 -8.10 7.23
CA MET A 60 4.20 -7.34 7.14
C MET A 60 4.17 -6.07 7.99
N MET A 61 3.02 -5.42 8.05
CA MET A 61 2.86 -4.18 8.82
C MET A 61 2.71 -4.39 10.33
N LEU A 62 2.51 -5.62 10.78
CA LEU A 62 2.12 -5.89 12.16
C LEU A 62 3.17 -5.47 13.18
N LYS A 63 4.43 -5.85 12.95
CA LYS A 63 5.51 -5.59 13.93
C LYS A 63 5.69 -4.08 14.17
N GLU A 64 5.76 -3.32 13.12
CA GLU A 64 5.91 -1.86 13.23
C GLU A 64 4.72 -1.23 13.94
N HIS A 65 3.51 -1.62 13.55
CA HIS A 65 2.31 -1.01 14.10
C HIS A 65 2.02 -1.44 15.54
N LYS A 66 2.48 -2.61 15.97
CA LYS A 66 2.46 -2.95 17.39
C LYS A 66 3.27 -1.94 18.20
N ARG A 67 4.40 -1.50 17.66
CA ARG A 67 5.25 -0.53 18.32
C ARG A 67 4.63 0.88 18.30
N LEU A 68 3.94 1.24 17.22
CA LEU A 68 3.37 2.57 17.05
C LEU A 68 2.05 2.79 17.79
N MET A 69 1.21 1.77 17.88
CA MET A 69 -0.15 1.92 18.40
C MET A 69 -0.50 0.92 19.51
N GLY A 70 0.45 0.08 19.90
CA GLY A 70 0.23 -0.96 20.91
C GLY A 70 -0.18 -2.28 20.28
N ALA A 71 0.17 -3.40 20.92
CA ALA A 71 -0.02 -4.73 20.38
C ALA A 71 -1.49 -5.05 20.12
N LYS A 72 -2.36 -4.74 21.07
CA LYS A 72 -3.78 -5.08 20.97
C LYS A 72 -4.46 -4.29 19.85
N ALA A 73 -4.23 -2.98 19.79
CA ALA A 73 -4.84 -2.13 18.77
C ALA A 73 -4.35 -2.50 17.37
N ALA A 74 -3.05 -2.75 17.23
CA ALA A 74 -2.46 -3.14 15.94
C ALA A 74 -3.04 -4.48 15.47
N SER A 75 -3.06 -5.49 16.33
CA SER A 75 -3.59 -6.80 15.97
C SER A 75 -5.05 -6.73 15.56
N SER A 76 -5.87 -5.99 16.31
CA SER A 76 -7.29 -5.82 16.02
C SER A 76 -7.52 -5.10 14.68
N THR A 77 -6.82 -4.00 14.46
CA THR A 77 -6.97 -3.22 13.23
C THR A 77 -6.55 -4.02 12.01
N LEU A 78 -5.38 -4.66 12.06
CA LEU A 78 -4.87 -5.41 10.92
C LEU A 78 -5.71 -6.66 10.63
N ALA A 79 -6.24 -7.31 11.67
CA ALA A 79 -7.17 -8.43 11.48
C ALA A 79 -8.42 -7.99 10.72
N ARG A 80 -8.93 -6.80 11.03
CA ARG A 80 -10.08 -6.24 10.34
C ARG A 80 -9.79 -5.91 8.89
N LEU A 81 -8.60 -5.37 8.62
CA LEU A 81 -8.17 -5.06 7.24
C LEU A 81 -8.05 -6.33 6.40
N ARG A 82 -7.61 -7.45 6.99
CA ARG A 82 -7.47 -8.72 6.26
C ARG A 82 -8.79 -9.22 5.67
N THR A 83 -9.91 -8.84 6.24
CA THR A 83 -11.23 -9.24 5.75
C THR A 83 -11.96 -8.11 5.03
N THR A 84 -11.28 -7.00 4.77
CA THR A 84 -11.83 -5.82 4.10
C THR A 84 -11.12 -5.63 2.76
N PRO A 85 -11.84 -5.47 1.64
CA PRO A 85 -11.19 -5.16 0.36
C PRO A 85 -10.36 -3.88 0.47
N MET A 86 -9.19 -3.87 -0.14
CA MET A 86 -8.23 -2.77 0.06
C MET A 86 -8.74 -1.41 -0.39
N ASN A 87 -9.63 -1.36 -1.38
CA ASN A 87 -10.24 -0.10 -1.82
C ASN A 87 -11.12 0.54 -0.74
N ARG A 88 -11.42 -0.19 0.34
CA ARG A 88 -12.18 0.31 1.49
C ARG A 88 -11.30 0.56 2.71
N TRP A 89 -10.00 0.31 2.61
CA TRP A 89 -9.08 0.67 3.70
C TRP A 89 -8.93 2.18 3.76
N PRO A 90 -8.81 2.75 4.97
CA PRO A 90 -8.41 4.15 5.11
C PRO A 90 -7.12 4.41 4.36
N ARG A 91 -6.98 5.61 3.84
CA ARG A 91 -5.85 6.01 3.01
C ARG A 91 -4.50 5.73 3.67
N TYR A 92 -4.37 6.01 4.98
CA TYR A 92 -3.15 5.72 5.72
C TYR A 92 -2.69 4.27 5.52
N TRP A 93 -3.63 3.32 5.64
CA TRP A 93 -3.30 1.90 5.57
C TRP A 93 -2.94 1.44 4.16
N GLN A 94 -3.53 2.03 3.14
CA GLN A 94 -3.12 1.76 1.77
C GLN A 94 -1.70 2.28 1.52
N ASP A 95 -1.40 3.49 1.98
CA ASP A 95 -0.07 4.08 1.85
C ASP A 95 0.97 3.28 2.65
N ALA A 96 0.63 2.86 3.86
CA ALA A 96 1.52 2.04 4.69
C ALA A 96 1.82 0.69 4.02
N ALA A 97 0.80 0.05 3.46
CA ALA A 97 0.97 -1.21 2.74
C ALA A 97 1.90 -1.04 1.55
N PHE A 98 1.71 0.00 0.76
CA PHE A 98 2.56 0.26 -0.39
C PHE A 98 4.03 0.41 0.01
N SER A 99 4.31 1.30 0.96
CA SER A 99 5.68 1.57 1.39
C SER A 99 6.32 0.32 2.01
N THR A 100 5.55 -0.42 2.80
CA THR A 100 6.04 -1.65 3.43
C THR A 100 6.41 -2.69 2.38
N ILE A 101 5.54 -2.95 1.42
CA ILE A 101 5.81 -3.92 0.34
C ILE A 101 7.03 -3.48 -0.46
N MET A 102 7.05 -2.22 -0.87
CA MET A 102 8.10 -1.68 -1.72
C MET A 102 9.48 -1.80 -1.08
N ASN A 103 9.58 -1.55 0.22
CA ASN A 103 10.86 -1.40 0.89
C ASN A 103 11.13 -2.49 1.95
N TRP A 104 10.36 -3.58 1.94
CA TRP A 104 10.39 -4.61 2.99
C TRP A 104 11.80 -5.18 3.21
N GLU A 105 12.45 -5.60 2.15
CA GLU A 105 13.77 -6.21 2.23
C GLU A 105 14.89 -5.21 1.93
N ARG A 106 14.52 -3.96 1.68
CA ARG A 106 15.47 -2.90 1.32
C ARG A 106 16.32 -3.21 0.09
N THR A 107 15.89 -4.20 -0.69
CA THR A 107 16.56 -4.60 -1.93
C THR A 107 15.87 -4.03 -3.17
N GLY A 108 14.70 -3.43 -2.99
CA GLY A 108 13.87 -2.96 -4.09
C GLY A 108 13.06 -4.06 -4.77
N SER A 109 13.11 -5.29 -4.27
CA SER A 109 12.39 -6.42 -4.87
C SER A 109 10.87 -6.22 -4.89
N GLY A 110 10.32 -5.45 -3.94
CA GLY A 110 8.90 -5.13 -3.89
C GLY A 110 8.40 -4.41 -5.14
N ALA A 111 9.28 -3.72 -5.86
CA ALA A 111 8.91 -3.04 -7.09
C ALA A 111 8.37 -3.99 -8.16
N ALA A 112 8.70 -5.27 -8.08
CA ALA A 112 8.24 -6.28 -9.05
C ALA A 112 6.70 -6.38 -9.08
N HIS A 113 6.01 -6.09 -7.98
CA HIS A 113 4.56 -6.10 -7.93
C HIS A 113 3.92 -5.04 -8.84
N TRP A 114 4.68 -4.01 -9.21
CA TRP A 114 4.23 -2.92 -10.07
C TRP A 114 5.09 -2.75 -11.31
N ALA A 115 5.81 -3.81 -11.72
CA ALA A 115 6.70 -3.77 -12.87
C ALA A 115 5.96 -3.60 -14.20
N GLY A 116 4.73 -4.11 -14.28
CA GLY A 116 3.88 -3.91 -15.46
C GLY A 116 3.16 -2.58 -15.42
N GLY A 117 2.37 -2.30 -16.43
CA GLY A 117 1.54 -1.10 -16.46
C GLY A 117 1.78 -0.25 -17.71
N ARG A 118 1.01 0.83 -17.81
CA ARG A 118 0.99 1.68 -19.01
C ARG A 118 2.29 2.43 -19.24
N TRP A 119 2.99 2.76 -18.16
CA TRP A 119 4.30 3.40 -18.24
C TRP A 119 5.15 3.00 -17.04
N ARG A 120 6.43 3.26 -17.16
CA ARG A 120 7.37 2.91 -16.10
C ARG A 120 7.37 3.93 -14.97
N CYS A 121 7.53 3.43 -13.78
CA CYS A 121 7.81 4.19 -12.59
C CYS A 121 9.17 3.79 -12.01
#